data_c0a7b052842d8267a185ead8d7bca927
#
_entry.id   c0a7b052842d8267a185ead8d7bca927
#
_cell.length_a   1.000
_cell.length_b   1.000
_cell.length_c   1.000
_cell.angle_alpha   90.00
_cell.angle_beta   90.00
_cell.angle_gamma   90.00
#
_symmetry.space_group_name_H-M   'P 1'
#
loop_
_entity.id
_entity.type
_entity.pdbx_description
1 polymer ?
#
loop_
_entity_poly.entity_id
_entity_poly.type
_entity_poly.pdbx_seq_one_letter_code
_entity_poly.pdbx_strand_id
1 'polypeptide(L)'
;LRAGLHMLFVALTVLVIVRAVIAPTQASIAAICLAVILLGTYAVGTLIAWAPRSRRVAGAVWLGVITLEWIALLWLTPEAAYLVFPLFFLYLHLLGRLWGSAAIVVATAIAICALGIHGGWTAGGVVGPIVGAGVALLIGLGYEALAREAHQREALMQELLATRGQLAATEREPGVLAERARLAREVHDT
;
A
#
# COMPACT_ATOMS: atom_id res chain seq x y z
N LEU A 1 7.19 -1.43 5.52
CA LEU A 1 6.90 -0.83 4.23
C LEU A 1 6.16 0.51 4.36
N ARG A 2 5.06 0.61 5.16
CA ARG A 2 4.26 1.83 5.30
C ARG A 2 5.08 3.03 5.75
N ALA A 3 5.88 2.89 6.82
CA ALA A 3 6.72 3.98 7.31
C ALA A 3 7.72 4.49 6.25
N GLY A 4 8.32 3.58 5.47
CA GLY A 4 9.23 3.94 4.39
C GLY A 4 8.56 4.74 3.27
N LEU A 5 7.31 4.38 2.90
CA LEU A 5 6.54 5.12 1.91
C LEU A 5 6.18 6.54 2.40
N HIS A 6 5.78 6.68 3.67
CA HIS A 6 5.52 8.00 4.25
C HIS A 6 6.77 8.86 4.25
N MET A 7 7.91 8.30 4.68
CA MET A 7 9.19 9.01 4.66
C MET A 7 9.60 9.42 3.25
N LEU A 8 9.46 8.52 2.28
CA LEU A 8 9.79 8.80 0.88
C LEU A 8 8.91 9.93 0.32
N PHE A 9 7.59 9.88 0.57
CA PHE A 9 6.66 10.91 0.10
C PHE A 9 7.01 12.28 0.68
N VAL A 10 7.24 12.35 1.99
CA VAL A 10 7.64 13.59 2.69
C VAL A 10 8.99 14.09 2.17
N ALA A 11 9.99 13.22 2.06
CA ALA A 11 11.33 13.60 1.60
C ALA A 11 11.31 14.16 0.17
N LEU A 12 10.55 13.53 -0.73
CA LEU A 12 10.44 14.00 -2.11
C LEU A 12 9.63 15.31 -2.21
N THR A 13 8.60 15.49 -1.39
CA THR A 13 7.87 16.77 -1.33
C THR A 13 8.76 17.89 -0.79
N VAL A 14 9.56 17.60 0.25
CA VAL A 14 10.56 18.54 0.78
C VAL A 14 11.61 18.85 -0.29
N LEU A 15 12.06 17.88 -1.07
CA LEU A 15 12.98 18.10 -2.20
C LEU A 15 12.40 19.10 -3.20
N VAL A 16 11.13 18.98 -3.57
CA VAL A 16 10.45 19.94 -4.47
C VAL A 16 10.47 21.34 -3.88
N ILE A 17 10.14 21.48 -2.58
CA ILE A 17 10.16 22.77 -1.90
C ILE A 17 11.58 23.37 -1.87
N VAL A 18 12.57 22.58 -1.49
CA VAL A 18 13.97 23.01 -1.42
C VAL A 18 14.48 23.47 -2.81
N ARG A 19 14.17 22.72 -3.86
CA ARG A 19 14.54 23.09 -5.23
C ARG A 19 13.87 24.39 -5.67
N ALA A 20 12.58 24.59 -5.34
CA ALA A 20 11.87 25.82 -5.64
C ALA A 20 12.44 27.05 -4.90
N VAL A 21 13.07 26.85 -3.73
CA VAL A 21 13.74 27.91 -2.95
C VAL A 21 15.14 28.19 -3.49
N ILE A 22 15.92 27.15 -3.83
CA ILE A 22 17.32 27.30 -4.29
C ILE A 22 17.41 27.85 -5.72
N ALA A 23 16.50 27.42 -6.61
CA ALA A 23 16.42 27.84 -8.00
C ALA A 23 15.04 28.47 -8.29
N PRO A 24 14.80 29.70 -7.82
CA PRO A 24 13.50 30.32 -7.91
C PRO A 24 13.12 30.62 -9.37
N THR A 25 11.90 30.26 -9.71
CA THR A 25 11.22 30.58 -10.98
C THR A 25 9.98 31.41 -10.70
N GLN A 26 9.32 31.94 -11.72
CA GLN A 26 8.05 32.65 -11.54
C GLN A 26 6.96 31.77 -10.88
N ALA A 27 7.04 30.45 -11.02
CA ALA A 27 6.11 29.49 -10.44
C ALA A 27 6.49 28.98 -9.03
N SER A 28 7.67 29.37 -8.50
CA SER A 28 8.18 28.80 -7.23
C SER A 28 7.25 28.98 -6.06
N ILE A 29 6.63 30.15 -5.90
CA ILE A 29 5.69 30.39 -4.80
C ILE A 29 4.47 29.48 -4.93
N ALA A 30 3.91 29.37 -6.12
CA ALA A 30 2.77 28.47 -6.38
C ALA A 30 3.14 27.01 -6.16
N ALA A 31 4.34 26.59 -6.58
CA ALA A 31 4.85 25.24 -6.37
C ALA A 31 5.04 24.91 -4.89
N ILE A 32 5.58 25.85 -4.09
CA ILE A 32 5.73 25.68 -2.64
C ILE A 32 4.36 25.58 -1.97
N CYS A 33 3.43 26.48 -2.26
CA CYS A 33 2.08 26.46 -1.69
C CYS A 33 1.37 25.12 -2.02
N LEU A 34 1.44 24.67 -3.27
CA LEU A 34 0.82 23.44 -3.70
C LEU A 34 1.49 22.20 -3.07
N ALA A 35 2.82 22.20 -2.93
CA ALA A 35 3.55 21.12 -2.27
C ALA A 35 3.18 21.03 -0.77
N VAL A 36 2.97 22.16 -0.09
CA VAL A 36 2.50 22.19 1.30
C VAL A 36 1.06 21.68 1.40
N ILE A 37 0.17 22.09 0.48
CA ILE A 37 -1.21 21.58 0.42
C ILE A 37 -1.19 20.07 0.19
N LEU A 38 -0.42 19.57 -0.77
CA LEU A 38 -0.25 18.14 -1.06
C LEU A 38 0.19 17.37 0.18
N LEU A 39 1.15 17.90 0.94
CA LEU A 39 1.61 17.29 2.19
C LEU A 39 0.50 17.26 3.25
N GLY A 40 -0.27 18.35 3.37
CA GLY A 40 -1.43 18.42 4.25
C GLY A 40 -2.53 17.41 3.88
N THR A 41 -2.91 17.36 2.60
CA THR A 41 -3.87 16.38 2.06
C THR A 41 -3.41 14.95 2.31
N TYR A 42 -2.12 14.69 2.12
CA TYR A 42 -1.52 13.38 2.41
C TYR A 42 -1.61 13.02 3.90
N ALA A 43 -1.26 13.94 4.79
CA ALA A 43 -1.32 13.73 6.24
C ALA A 43 -2.77 13.48 6.71
N VAL A 44 -3.72 14.28 6.24
CA VAL A 44 -5.16 14.13 6.59
C VAL A 44 -5.67 12.75 6.16
N GLY A 45 -5.34 12.29 4.96
CA GLY A 45 -5.77 10.98 4.47
C GLY A 45 -5.19 9.82 5.27
N THR A 46 -3.94 9.93 5.75
CA THR A 46 -3.35 8.91 6.63
C THR A 46 -4.06 8.82 7.98
N LEU A 47 -4.58 9.93 8.49
CA LEU A 47 -5.35 9.99 9.76
C LEU A 47 -6.78 9.45 9.57
N ILE A 48 -7.46 9.77 8.46
CA ILE A 48 -8.83 9.33 8.16
C ILE A 48 -8.89 7.82 7.86
N ALA A 49 -7.81 7.21 7.40
CA ALA A 49 -7.73 5.77 7.12
C ALA A 49 -8.01 4.88 8.35
N TRP A 50 -8.17 5.44 9.55
CA TRP A 50 -8.52 4.75 10.80
C TRP A 50 -10.04 4.59 11.03
N ALA A 51 -10.93 5.21 10.23
CA ALA A 51 -12.39 5.14 10.41
C ALA A 51 -13.05 3.96 9.64
N PRO A 52 -14.00 3.17 10.25
CA PRO A 52 -14.29 1.79 9.79
C PRO A 52 -15.27 1.60 8.62
N ARG A 53 -16.09 2.53 8.21
CA ARG A 53 -17.24 2.19 7.33
C ARG A 53 -17.37 2.91 5.97
N SER A 54 -16.59 3.96 5.70
CA SER A 54 -16.65 4.65 4.39
C SER A 54 -15.33 4.51 3.58
N ARG A 55 -14.52 3.53 3.89
CA ARG A 55 -13.10 3.41 3.51
C ARG A 55 -12.81 3.40 2.01
N ARG A 56 -13.62 2.72 1.18
CA ARG A 56 -13.26 2.56 -0.24
C ARG A 56 -13.50 3.82 -1.04
N VAL A 57 -14.66 4.44 -0.88
CA VAL A 57 -14.99 5.67 -1.62
C VAL A 57 -14.14 6.85 -1.14
N ALA A 58 -14.03 7.03 0.18
CA ALA A 58 -13.19 8.09 0.75
C ALA A 58 -11.71 7.94 0.36
N GLY A 59 -11.19 6.70 0.36
CA GLY A 59 -9.82 6.42 -0.09
C GLY A 59 -9.62 6.71 -1.58
N ALA A 60 -10.58 6.35 -2.42
CA ALA A 60 -10.52 6.64 -3.86
C ALA A 60 -10.60 8.14 -4.15
N VAL A 61 -11.48 8.87 -3.46
CA VAL A 61 -11.60 10.33 -3.57
C VAL A 61 -10.30 11.00 -3.11
N TRP A 62 -9.78 10.62 -1.96
CA TRP A 62 -8.51 11.13 -1.43
C TRP A 62 -7.35 10.88 -2.40
N LEU A 63 -7.25 9.66 -2.95
CA LEU A 63 -6.24 9.32 -3.95
C LEU A 63 -6.40 10.17 -5.21
N GLY A 64 -7.64 10.41 -5.66
CA GLY A 64 -7.94 11.30 -6.78
C GLY A 64 -7.47 12.72 -6.53
N VAL A 65 -7.73 13.28 -5.33
CA VAL A 65 -7.29 14.63 -4.94
C VAL A 65 -5.76 14.72 -4.97
N ILE A 66 -5.05 13.79 -4.34
CA ILE A 66 -3.57 13.75 -4.34
C ILE A 66 -3.03 13.65 -5.78
N THR A 67 -3.66 12.83 -6.62
CA THR A 67 -3.25 12.68 -8.02
C THR A 67 -3.43 13.98 -8.79
N LEU A 68 -4.53 14.70 -8.59
CA LEU A 68 -4.76 16.00 -9.22
C LEU A 68 -3.79 17.08 -8.72
N GLU A 69 -3.53 17.12 -7.41
CA GLU A 69 -2.53 18.02 -6.82
C GLU A 69 -1.13 17.72 -7.37
N TRP A 70 -0.77 16.43 -7.48
CA TRP A 70 0.49 16.01 -8.09
C TRP A 70 0.60 16.43 -9.57
N ILE A 71 -0.45 16.22 -10.37
CA ILE A 71 -0.47 16.66 -11.78
C ILE A 71 -0.32 18.18 -11.87
N ALA A 72 -1.03 18.94 -11.04
CA ALA A 72 -0.92 20.39 -11.00
C ALA A 72 0.52 20.83 -10.62
N LEU A 73 1.13 20.16 -9.64
CA LEU A 73 2.51 20.42 -9.22
C LEU A 73 3.51 20.09 -10.36
N LEU A 74 3.25 19.04 -11.12
CA LEU A 74 4.05 18.61 -12.26
C LEU A 74 4.06 19.64 -13.40
N TRP A 75 3.00 20.44 -13.56
CA TRP A 75 2.97 21.58 -14.47
C TRP A 75 3.82 22.76 -14.03
N LEU A 76 4.06 22.90 -12.73
CA LEU A 76 4.82 24.01 -12.15
C LEU A 76 6.32 23.68 -12.05
N THR A 77 6.67 22.40 -11.85
CA THR A 77 8.07 22.01 -11.62
C THR A 77 8.32 20.55 -12.05
N PRO A 78 9.40 20.30 -12.82
CA PRO A 78 9.75 18.95 -13.26
C PRO A 78 10.15 18.01 -12.12
N GLU A 79 10.63 18.54 -11.00
CA GLU A 79 11.01 17.75 -9.82
C GLU A 79 9.81 17.00 -9.21
N ALA A 80 8.59 17.48 -9.44
CA ALA A 80 7.37 16.77 -9.02
C ALA A 80 7.21 15.40 -9.68
N ALA A 81 7.91 15.12 -10.79
CA ALA A 81 7.90 13.81 -11.41
C ALA A 81 8.39 12.70 -10.47
N TYR A 82 9.28 13.00 -9.54
CA TYR A 82 9.75 12.01 -8.55
C TYR A 82 8.67 11.57 -7.57
N LEU A 83 7.65 12.39 -7.31
CA LEU A 83 6.54 12.04 -6.42
C LEU A 83 5.65 10.92 -6.99
N VAL A 84 5.77 10.58 -8.25
CA VAL A 84 5.05 9.45 -8.85
C VAL A 84 5.41 8.11 -8.20
N PHE A 85 6.65 7.94 -7.72
CA PHE A 85 7.12 6.68 -7.13
C PHE A 85 6.33 6.26 -5.89
N PRO A 86 6.18 7.07 -4.84
CA PRO A 86 5.32 6.70 -3.72
C PRO A 86 3.84 6.59 -4.12
N LEU A 87 3.36 7.35 -5.12
CA LEU A 87 2.00 7.24 -5.62
C LEU A 87 1.72 5.88 -6.27
N PHE A 88 2.69 5.25 -6.93
CA PHE A 88 2.54 3.91 -7.50
C PHE A 88 2.10 2.88 -6.45
N PHE A 89 2.67 2.92 -5.27
CA PHE A 89 2.30 2.02 -4.17
C PHE A 89 0.91 2.35 -3.59
N LEU A 90 0.52 3.64 -3.58
CA LEU A 90 -0.84 4.04 -3.19
C LEU A 90 -1.88 3.52 -4.18
N TYR A 91 -1.60 3.63 -5.49
CA TYR A 91 -2.49 3.09 -6.52
C TYR A 91 -2.71 1.58 -6.36
N LEU A 92 -1.65 0.79 -6.19
CA LEU A 92 -1.76 -0.64 -5.97
C LEU A 92 -2.52 -0.97 -4.68
N HIS A 93 -2.24 -0.24 -3.60
CA HIS A 93 -2.84 -0.50 -2.29
C HIS A 93 -4.34 -0.17 -2.25
N LEU A 94 -4.78 0.94 -2.87
CA LEU A 94 -6.15 1.43 -2.78
C LEU A 94 -7.05 0.95 -3.93
N LEU A 95 -6.53 0.85 -5.15
CA LEU A 95 -7.28 0.45 -6.34
C LEU A 95 -7.16 -1.05 -6.63
N GLY A 96 -6.22 -1.74 -5.96
CA GLY A 96 -5.93 -3.15 -6.19
C GLY A 96 -5.16 -3.40 -7.49
N ARG A 97 -4.97 -4.70 -7.79
CA ARG A 97 -4.05 -5.14 -8.83
C ARG A 97 -4.35 -4.57 -10.22
N LEU A 98 -5.59 -4.70 -10.71
CA LEU A 98 -5.94 -4.32 -12.08
C LEU A 98 -5.96 -2.80 -12.25
N TRP A 99 -6.78 -2.10 -11.46
CA TRP A 99 -6.93 -0.65 -11.56
C TRP A 99 -5.71 0.10 -11.08
N GLY A 100 -5.00 -0.43 -10.09
CA GLY A 100 -3.74 0.14 -9.62
C GLY A 100 -2.65 0.05 -10.68
N SER A 101 -2.50 -1.10 -11.36
CA SER A 101 -1.54 -1.23 -12.46
C SER A 101 -1.87 -0.32 -13.64
N ALA A 102 -3.16 -0.19 -13.99
CA ALA A 102 -3.59 0.76 -15.03
C ALA A 102 -3.26 2.21 -14.64
N ALA A 103 -3.52 2.60 -13.39
CA ALA A 103 -3.19 3.92 -12.88
C ALA A 103 -1.68 4.20 -12.91
N ILE A 104 -0.84 3.21 -12.61
CA ILE A 104 0.62 3.32 -12.72
C ILE A 104 1.05 3.61 -14.16
N VAL A 105 0.51 2.88 -15.13
CA VAL A 105 0.82 3.11 -16.55
C VAL A 105 0.44 4.52 -16.98
N VAL A 106 -0.76 4.98 -16.62
CA VAL A 106 -1.25 6.33 -16.93
C VAL A 106 -0.38 7.39 -16.24
N ALA A 107 -0.09 7.25 -14.95
CA ALA A 107 0.75 8.20 -14.20
C ALA A 107 2.18 8.25 -14.76
N THR A 108 2.74 7.10 -15.17
CA THR A 108 4.05 7.04 -15.83
C THR A 108 4.04 7.80 -17.14
N ALA A 109 3.01 7.62 -17.97
CA ALA A 109 2.87 8.35 -19.23
C ALA A 109 2.77 9.86 -18.99
N ILE A 110 1.98 10.30 -18.00
CA ILE A 110 1.86 11.72 -17.62
C ILE A 110 3.21 12.27 -17.17
N ALA A 111 3.95 11.54 -16.31
CA ALA A 111 5.27 11.96 -15.85
C ALA A 111 6.28 12.12 -17.01
N ILE A 112 6.31 11.15 -17.94
CA ILE A 112 7.17 11.21 -19.13
C ILE A 112 6.82 12.42 -20.02
N CYS A 113 5.55 12.63 -20.30
CA CYS A 113 5.09 13.76 -21.08
C CYS A 113 5.48 15.10 -20.45
N ALA A 114 5.26 15.23 -19.13
CA ALA A 114 5.61 16.43 -18.41
C ALA A 114 7.13 16.70 -18.41
N LEU A 115 7.96 15.69 -18.18
CA LEU A 115 9.41 15.80 -18.27
C LEU A 115 9.86 16.19 -19.68
N GLY A 116 9.24 15.62 -20.71
CA GLY A 116 9.49 15.97 -22.11
C GLY A 116 9.16 17.43 -22.42
N ILE A 117 8.08 17.97 -21.87
CA ILE A 117 7.66 19.38 -22.06
C ILE A 117 8.62 20.34 -21.34
N HIS A 118 9.08 20.01 -20.11
CA HIS A 118 9.94 20.90 -19.32
C HIS A 118 11.40 20.91 -19.76
N GLY A 119 11.96 19.73 -20.03
CA GLY A 119 13.41 19.59 -20.27
C GLY A 119 13.78 18.99 -21.63
N GLY A 120 12.80 18.79 -22.52
CA GLY A 120 13.00 18.06 -23.78
C GLY A 120 13.00 16.53 -23.56
N TRP A 121 12.89 15.81 -24.67
CA TRP A 121 12.85 14.34 -24.68
C TRP A 121 14.25 13.77 -24.46
N THR A 122 14.57 13.44 -23.22
CA THR A 122 15.84 12.80 -22.84
C THR A 122 15.63 11.32 -22.53
N ALA A 123 16.66 10.50 -22.77
CA ALA A 123 16.61 9.08 -22.41
C ALA A 123 16.30 8.88 -20.93
N GLY A 124 16.89 9.69 -20.03
CA GLY A 124 16.64 9.63 -18.58
C GLY A 124 15.20 9.98 -18.21
N GLY A 125 14.60 10.97 -18.87
CA GLY A 125 13.22 11.39 -18.63
C GLY A 125 12.18 10.36 -19.07
N VAL A 126 12.54 9.44 -19.97
CA VAL A 126 11.68 8.33 -20.42
C VAL A 126 11.97 7.06 -19.64
N VAL A 127 13.23 6.63 -19.60
CA VAL A 127 13.64 5.37 -19.00
C VAL A 127 13.44 5.38 -17.48
N GLY A 128 13.73 6.50 -16.80
CA GLY A 128 13.59 6.62 -15.34
C GLY A 128 12.18 6.27 -14.84
N PRO A 129 11.14 6.95 -15.30
CA PRO A 129 9.77 6.63 -14.91
C PRO A 129 9.32 5.20 -15.28
N ILE A 130 9.72 4.68 -16.44
CA ILE A 130 9.39 3.31 -16.86
C ILE A 130 10.03 2.29 -15.93
N VAL A 131 11.33 2.42 -15.65
CA VAL A 131 12.03 1.52 -14.72
C VAL A 131 11.42 1.61 -13.33
N GLY A 132 11.15 2.83 -12.85
CA GLY A 132 10.49 3.04 -11.57
C GLY A 132 9.12 2.39 -11.47
N ALA A 133 8.30 2.50 -12.52
CA ALA A 133 7.00 1.84 -12.61
C ALA A 133 7.15 0.30 -12.60
N GLY A 134 8.10 -0.23 -13.36
CA GLY A 134 8.41 -1.67 -13.38
C GLY A 134 8.82 -2.19 -12.00
N VAL A 135 9.72 -1.48 -11.33
CA VAL A 135 10.15 -1.84 -9.96
C VAL A 135 8.99 -1.75 -8.97
N ALA A 136 8.17 -0.69 -9.03
CA ALA A 136 7.02 -0.54 -8.15
C ALA A 136 5.98 -1.65 -8.37
N LEU A 137 5.71 -2.04 -9.61
CA LEU A 137 4.83 -3.17 -9.95
C LEU A 137 5.40 -4.48 -9.43
N LEU A 138 6.69 -4.74 -9.65
CA LEU A 138 7.34 -5.97 -9.19
C LEU A 138 7.28 -6.09 -7.66
N ILE A 139 7.67 -5.03 -6.94
CA ILE A 139 7.65 -5.01 -5.48
C ILE A 139 6.22 -5.09 -4.95
N GLY A 140 5.31 -4.27 -5.49
CA GLY A 140 3.93 -4.18 -5.00
C GLY A 140 3.14 -5.48 -5.22
N LEU A 141 3.22 -6.05 -6.42
CA LEU A 141 2.55 -7.31 -6.75
C LEU A 141 3.21 -8.50 -6.04
N GLY A 142 4.55 -8.49 -5.92
CA GLY A 142 5.29 -9.51 -5.17
C GLY A 142 4.91 -9.51 -3.68
N TYR A 143 4.83 -8.34 -3.07
CA TYR A 143 4.40 -8.20 -1.67
C TYR A 143 2.95 -8.68 -1.48
N GLU A 144 2.05 -8.37 -2.41
CA GLU A 144 0.66 -8.84 -2.35
C GLU A 144 0.57 -10.38 -2.48
N ALA A 145 1.39 -10.98 -3.33
CA ALA A 145 1.47 -12.43 -3.47
C ALA A 145 1.97 -13.11 -2.18
N LEU A 146 3.04 -12.58 -1.58
CA LEU A 146 3.58 -13.04 -0.30
C LEU A 146 2.57 -12.91 0.85
N ALA A 147 1.86 -11.79 0.90
CA ALA A 147 0.84 -11.57 1.93
C ALA A 147 -0.31 -12.57 1.81
N ARG A 148 -0.76 -12.86 0.59
CA ARG A 148 -1.78 -13.90 0.33
C ARG A 148 -1.30 -15.29 0.75
N GLU A 149 -0.07 -15.66 0.42
CA GLU A 149 0.50 -16.95 0.83
C GLU A 149 0.62 -17.06 2.36
N ALA A 150 1.03 -15.99 3.05
CA ALA A 150 1.10 -15.96 4.50
C ALA A 150 -0.28 -16.20 5.15
N HIS A 151 -1.33 -15.54 4.65
CA HIS A 151 -2.70 -15.75 5.14
C HIS A 151 -3.21 -17.17 4.88
N GLN A 152 -2.89 -17.76 3.73
CA GLN A 152 -3.25 -19.16 3.44
C GLN A 152 -2.58 -20.14 4.40
N ARG A 153 -1.29 -19.93 4.68
CA ARG A 153 -0.54 -20.75 5.64
C ARG A 153 -1.13 -20.65 7.06
N GLU A 154 -1.51 -19.44 7.47
CA GLU A 154 -2.13 -19.20 8.76
C GLU A 154 -3.51 -19.92 8.88
N ALA A 155 -4.34 -19.84 7.83
CA ALA A 155 -5.62 -20.53 7.77
C ALA A 155 -5.45 -22.07 7.87
N LEU A 156 -4.51 -22.64 7.13
CA LEU A 156 -4.19 -24.07 7.18
C LEU A 156 -3.67 -24.50 8.56
N MET A 157 -2.86 -23.68 9.21
CA MET A 157 -2.38 -23.96 10.56
C MET A 157 -3.52 -23.98 11.57
N GLN A 158 -4.47 -23.04 11.47
CA GLN A 158 -5.65 -23.01 12.32
C GLN A 158 -6.54 -24.23 12.11
N GLU A 159 -6.73 -24.67 10.86
CA GLU A 159 -7.49 -25.89 10.54
C GLU A 159 -6.82 -27.14 11.12
N LEU A 160 -5.49 -27.25 11.00
CA LEU A 160 -4.73 -28.36 11.59
C LEU A 160 -4.85 -28.40 13.11
N LEU A 161 -4.79 -27.24 13.78
CA LEU A 161 -4.94 -27.16 15.23
C LEU A 161 -6.37 -27.56 15.67
N ALA A 162 -7.39 -27.11 14.93
CA ALA A 162 -8.78 -27.50 15.18
C ALA A 162 -8.99 -29.02 15.03
N THR A 163 -8.46 -29.59 13.94
CA THR A 163 -8.57 -31.05 13.68
C THR A 163 -7.85 -31.88 14.76
N ARG A 164 -6.66 -31.43 15.16
CA ARG A 164 -5.94 -32.08 16.28
C ARG A 164 -6.72 -32.02 17.60
N GLY A 165 -7.36 -30.88 17.87
CA GLY A 165 -8.22 -30.73 19.05
C GLY A 165 -9.41 -31.66 19.01
N GLN A 166 -10.06 -31.84 17.86
CA GLN A 166 -11.16 -32.79 17.68
C GLN A 166 -10.70 -34.23 17.86
N LEU A 167 -9.58 -34.63 17.27
CA LEU A 167 -8.99 -35.96 17.43
C LEU A 167 -8.69 -36.26 18.91
N ALA A 168 -8.04 -35.34 19.61
CA ALA A 168 -7.75 -35.51 21.04
C ALA A 168 -9.02 -35.60 21.91
N ALA A 169 -10.10 -34.91 21.54
CA ALA A 169 -11.40 -35.04 22.21
C ALA A 169 -12.02 -36.41 21.96
N THR A 170 -12.01 -36.87 20.71
CA THR A 170 -12.55 -38.21 20.34
C THR A 170 -11.77 -39.36 20.98
N GLU A 171 -10.45 -39.24 21.13
CA GLU A 171 -9.62 -40.24 21.82
C GLU A 171 -9.87 -40.29 23.35
N ARG A 172 -10.25 -39.18 23.98
CA ARG A 172 -10.56 -39.11 25.40
C ARG A 172 -11.90 -39.72 25.75
N GLU A 173 -12.91 -39.64 24.89
CA GLU A 173 -14.24 -40.20 25.15
C GLU A 173 -14.24 -41.70 25.49
N PRO A 174 -13.58 -42.59 24.70
CA PRO A 174 -13.50 -43.99 25.02
C PRO A 174 -12.77 -44.27 26.35
N GLY A 175 -11.71 -43.49 26.64
CA GLY A 175 -10.97 -43.61 27.90
C GLY A 175 -11.83 -43.29 29.13
N VAL A 176 -12.64 -42.23 29.06
CA VAL A 176 -13.57 -41.86 30.15
C VAL A 176 -14.69 -42.92 30.33
N LEU A 177 -15.21 -43.44 29.21
CA LEU A 177 -16.24 -44.51 29.28
C LEU A 177 -15.67 -45.80 29.83
N ALA A 178 -14.45 -46.18 29.45
CA ALA A 178 -13.78 -47.39 30.00
C ALA A 178 -13.50 -47.25 31.51
N GLU A 179 -13.06 -46.09 31.97
CA GLU A 179 -12.83 -45.81 33.38
C GLU A 179 -14.13 -45.80 34.19
N ARG A 180 -15.21 -45.19 33.66
CA ARG A 180 -16.53 -45.26 34.27
C ARG A 180 -17.05 -46.71 34.40
N ALA A 181 -16.85 -47.52 33.34
CA ALA A 181 -17.24 -48.97 33.39
C ALA A 181 -16.39 -49.78 34.35
N ARG A 182 -15.11 -49.44 34.55
CA ARG A 182 -14.23 -50.04 35.56
C ARG A 182 -14.68 -49.69 36.96
N LEU A 183 -14.94 -48.43 37.26
CA LEU A 183 -15.42 -47.95 38.56
C LEU A 183 -16.80 -48.55 38.95
N ALA A 184 -17.70 -48.62 37.94
CA ALA A 184 -19.02 -49.23 38.17
C ALA A 184 -18.93 -50.71 38.56
N ARG A 185 -17.98 -51.48 38.00
CA ARG A 185 -17.71 -52.86 38.38
C ARG A 185 -17.13 -52.98 39.80
N GLU A 186 -16.18 -52.11 40.15
CA GLU A 186 -15.52 -52.10 41.46
C GLU A 186 -16.49 -51.75 42.61
N VAL A 187 -17.48 -50.88 42.32
CA VAL A 187 -18.57 -50.56 43.30
C VAL A 187 -19.60 -51.68 43.41
N HIS A 188 -19.80 -52.47 42.34
CA HIS A 188 -20.78 -53.57 42.41
C HIS A 188 -20.21 -54.82 43.13
N ASP A 189 -18.88 -54.98 43.15
CA ASP A 189 -18.21 -56.12 43.77
C ASP A 189 -17.88 -55.93 45.29
N THR A 190 -18.26 -54.77 45.85
CA THR A 190 -18.18 -54.46 47.30
C THR A 190 -19.55 -54.47 47.94
#